data_3f720f5be6035b2220df404b4c008fbc
#
_entry.id   3f720f5be6035b2220df404b4c008fbc
#
_cell.length_a   1.000
_cell.length_b   1.000
_cell.length_c   1.000
_cell.angle_alpha   90.00
_cell.angle_beta   90.00
_cell.angle_gamma   90.00
#
_symmetry.space_group_name_H-M   'P 1'
#
loop_
_entity.id
_entity.type
_entity.pdbx_description
1 polymer ?
#
loop_
_entity_poly.entity_id
_entity_poly.type
_entity_poly.pdbx_seq_one_letter_code
_entity_poly.pdbx_strand_id
1 'polypeptide(L)'
;MRAGGFARIPDNTSYYVNWTMVTDHVRRITRRQALKLASAGSAALTIACTTGLHQAITKNPSAGTADDDRTYWVSILRRLAEPVLGNLALRRLKATMPVEIPPHSQVNRRPFTHLEALGRLLCGIAPWLEVQGLTGQEKAQQDHIADLARRAIDAATDPHSPDYMNFSGRQGDQPIVDAAFLAHATLRAPRALRRELPIHVQQNLIAALQKTLQINIHKRKSRQNNWLLFPAMIEAALYQFGVNWDPQRVALALERFQQWYLGDGAYGDGPKFRWDYYNSLVIQPMLIDILHVLGNEREAWRAMQETVLARAQRHAVVLERMISPEGTLPPIGRSLTYRFGALQLLGQMALLRMLPASLHPAQVRCAMTAVLHRMMDAPGTFDPQGWLRIGLAGHQPSLGERYISTGSLYLCAAGLLPLGLPPDDPFWAGPSMDWTARRIWAGQDMPPDSAMRLE
;
A
#
# COMPACT_ATOMS: atom_id res chain seq x y z
N MET A 1 41.06 -19.05 9.61
CA MET A 1 39.76 -18.67 10.16
C MET A 1 39.87 -17.22 10.65
N ARG A 2 39.39 -16.24 9.88
CA ARG A 2 39.27 -14.84 10.30
C ARG A 2 37.81 -14.53 10.39
N ALA A 3 37.34 -14.19 11.60
CA ALA A 3 35.99 -13.70 11.85
C ALA A 3 35.85 -12.35 11.15
N GLY A 4 34.97 -12.30 10.12
CA GLY A 4 34.59 -11.07 9.47
C GLY A 4 33.68 -10.27 10.40
N GLY A 5 34.16 -9.10 10.84
CA GLY A 5 33.40 -8.17 11.64
C GLY A 5 32.20 -7.67 10.85
N PHE A 6 31.01 -7.83 11.41
CA PHE A 6 29.78 -7.18 10.91
C PHE A 6 29.96 -5.67 11.03
N ALA A 7 30.03 -4.98 9.89
CA ALA A 7 29.93 -3.53 9.88
C ALA A 7 28.54 -3.14 10.42
N ARG A 8 28.53 -2.36 11.52
CA ARG A 8 27.27 -1.79 12.04
C ARG A 8 26.72 -0.82 11.00
N ILE A 9 25.59 -1.19 10.39
CA ILE A 9 24.77 -0.27 9.61
C ILE A 9 24.26 0.81 10.58
N PRO A 10 24.28 2.11 10.22
CA PRO A 10 23.77 3.16 11.10
C PRO A 10 22.34 2.87 11.54
N ASP A 11 22.08 3.09 12.80
CA ASP A 11 20.79 2.87 13.45
C ASP A 11 19.76 3.90 12.94
N ASN A 12 19.10 3.56 11.84
CA ASN A 12 18.03 4.36 11.26
C ASN A 12 16.75 4.06 12.05
N THR A 13 16.57 4.78 13.16
CA THR A 13 15.63 4.50 14.24
C THR A 13 14.14 4.64 13.87
N SER A 14 13.80 5.07 12.68
CA SER A 14 12.40 5.02 12.21
C SER A 14 12.34 5.15 10.68
N TYR A 15 11.68 4.20 10.04
CA TYR A 15 11.38 4.23 8.61
C TYR A 15 10.67 5.52 8.18
N TYR A 16 9.92 6.14 9.09
CA TYR A 16 9.11 7.34 8.83
C TYR A 16 9.74 8.65 9.29
N VAL A 17 10.71 8.64 10.22
CA VAL A 17 11.34 9.87 10.75
C VAL A 17 12.36 10.47 9.77
N ASN A 18 13.02 9.66 8.96
CA ASN A 18 14.05 10.17 8.03
C ASN A 18 13.52 10.94 6.82
N TRP A 19 12.24 10.81 6.47
CA TRP A 19 11.63 11.63 5.42
C TRP A 19 11.44 13.09 5.85
N THR A 20 11.35 13.38 7.14
CA THR A 20 11.22 14.75 7.66
C THR A 20 12.45 15.62 7.44
N MET A 21 13.64 15.04 7.32
CA MET A 21 14.87 15.83 7.08
C MET A 21 15.02 16.31 5.63
N VAL A 22 14.45 15.58 4.66
CA VAL A 22 14.42 16.02 3.25
C VAL A 22 13.41 17.17 3.06
N THR A 23 12.38 17.26 3.93
CA THR A 23 11.29 18.23 3.81
C THR A 23 11.63 19.65 4.29
N ASP A 24 12.65 19.85 5.11
CA ASP A 24 13.01 21.20 5.60
C ASP A 24 13.51 22.13 4.49
N HIS A 25 14.06 21.58 3.42
CA HIS A 25 14.48 22.37 2.24
C HIS A 25 13.27 22.84 1.41
N VAL A 26 12.25 21.99 1.25
CA VAL A 26 11.03 22.31 0.49
C VAL A 26 10.12 23.26 1.25
N ARG A 27 10.03 23.16 2.58
CA ARG A 27 9.23 24.10 3.41
C ARG A 27 9.70 25.54 3.37
N ARG A 28 10.96 25.83 3.08
CA ARG A 28 11.48 27.21 3.02
C ARG A 28 11.01 27.98 1.79
N ILE A 29 10.63 27.31 0.72
CA ILE A 29 10.17 27.94 -0.52
C ILE A 29 8.67 28.30 -0.42
N THR A 30 7.85 27.49 0.24
CA THR A 30 6.38 27.68 0.32
C THR A 30 5.93 28.75 1.33
N ARG A 31 6.67 29.03 2.40
CA ARG A 31 6.29 30.04 3.39
C ARG A 31 6.33 31.50 2.87
N ARG A 32 7.09 31.80 1.83
CA ARG A 32 7.15 33.17 1.26
C ARG A 32 6.00 33.48 0.31
N GLN A 33 5.28 32.50 -0.22
CA GLN A 33 4.13 32.70 -1.11
C GLN A 33 2.78 32.75 -0.41
N ALA A 34 2.65 32.22 0.81
CA ALA A 34 1.38 32.15 1.56
C ALA A 34 0.95 33.47 2.22
N LEU A 35 1.77 34.52 2.20
CA LEU A 35 1.50 35.77 2.91
C LEU A 35 0.89 36.90 2.03
N LYS A 36 0.44 36.61 0.81
CA LYS A 36 -0.13 37.63 -0.10
C LYS A 36 -1.62 37.51 -0.44
N LEU A 37 -2.38 36.61 0.20
CA LEU A 37 -3.80 36.40 -0.12
C LEU A 37 -4.72 36.41 1.10
N ALA A 38 -4.59 37.40 1.95
CA ALA A 38 -5.56 37.64 3.04
C ALA A 38 -5.95 39.11 3.08
N SER A 39 -6.83 39.55 2.20
CA SER A 39 -7.68 40.75 2.40
C SER A 39 -8.68 40.92 1.24
N ALA A 40 -9.95 40.75 1.50
CA ALA A 40 -11.18 41.34 0.92
C ALA A 40 -12.33 40.35 1.11
N GLY A 41 -13.28 40.50 2.00
CA GLY A 41 -14.30 41.51 1.92
C GLY A 41 -15.66 40.81 1.92
N SER A 42 -16.39 40.80 3.06
CA SER A 42 -17.75 40.28 3.24
C SER A 42 -18.80 41.03 2.42
N ALA A 43 -19.78 40.34 1.86
CA ALA A 43 -21.13 40.85 1.68
C ALA A 43 -22.12 39.68 1.62
N ALA A 44 -23.05 39.66 2.58
CA ALA A 44 -24.19 38.77 2.65
C ALA A 44 -25.30 39.27 1.71
N LEU A 45 -25.94 38.36 0.99
CA LEU A 45 -27.30 38.59 0.46
C LEU A 45 -28.11 37.29 0.59
N THR A 46 -29.15 37.38 1.42
CA THR A 46 -30.15 36.36 1.67
C THR A 46 -31.23 36.41 0.57
N ILE A 47 -31.49 35.30 -0.10
CA ILE A 47 -32.77 35.09 -0.82
C ILE A 47 -33.24 33.67 -0.53
N ALA A 48 -34.39 33.59 0.13
CA ALA A 48 -35.16 32.37 0.35
C ALA A 48 -36.13 32.14 -0.84
N CYS A 49 -36.20 30.92 -1.30
CA CYS A 49 -37.31 30.24 -2.03
C CYS A 49 -36.69 28.98 -2.68
N THR A 50 -37.15 27.81 -2.55
CA THR A 50 -38.41 27.11 -2.44
C THR A 50 -38.13 25.67 -2.03
N THR A 51 -38.90 25.20 -1.08
CA THR A 51 -38.99 23.80 -0.64
C THR A 51 -39.62 22.91 -1.70
N GLY A 52 -39.05 21.73 -1.90
CA GLY A 52 -39.77 20.60 -2.50
C GLY A 52 -39.08 19.99 -3.72
N LEU A 53 -38.07 19.17 -3.51
CA LEU A 53 -37.67 17.98 -4.31
C LEU A 53 -36.25 17.46 -3.94
N HIS A 54 -35.95 17.37 -2.65
CA HIS A 54 -34.64 16.82 -2.18
C HIS A 54 -34.82 15.78 -1.07
N GLN A 55 -35.68 14.76 -1.30
CA GLN A 55 -35.83 13.64 -0.37
C GLN A 55 -35.78 12.30 -1.09
N ALA A 56 -34.67 12.01 -1.79
CA ALA A 56 -34.36 10.64 -2.22
C ALA A 56 -32.88 10.36 -2.49
N ILE A 57 -31.97 11.19 -1.98
CA ILE A 57 -30.53 10.86 -1.99
C ILE A 57 -30.06 11.16 -0.60
N THR A 58 -30.00 10.19 0.28
CA THR A 58 -29.04 10.13 1.38
C THR A 58 -29.55 9.25 2.51
N LYS A 59 -29.18 7.99 2.57
CA LYS A 59 -28.57 7.53 3.80
C LYS A 59 -27.08 7.70 3.59
N ASN A 60 -26.58 8.85 3.97
CA ASN A 60 -25.16 9.03 4.22
C ASN A 60 -24.69 7.91 5.14
N PRO A 61 -23.57 7.21 4.88
CA PRO A 61 -22.83 6.67 5.97
C PRO A 61 -22.48 7.90 6.82
N SER A 62 -23.05 7.97 8.03
CA SER A 62 -22.84 9.05 8.98
C SER A 62 -21.35 9.36 9.01
N ALA A 63 -20.98 10.63 8.90
CA ALA A 63 -19.64 11.07 9.20
C ALA A 63 -19.36 10.68 10.66
N GLY A 64 -18.71 9.54 10.87
CA GLY A 64 -18.19 9.11 12.15
C GLY A 64 -17.23 10.16 12.68
N THR A 65 -16.93 10.13 13.95
CA THR A 65 -15.81 10.90 14.48
C THR A 65 -14.50 10.34 13.93
N ALA A 66 -13.41 11.06 14.01
CA ALA A 66 -12.10 10.59 13.60
C ALA A 66 -11.68 9.30 14.36
N ASP A 67 -12.07 9.18 15.62
CA ASP A 67 -11.86 7.97 16.44
C ASP A 67 -12.69 6.79 15.94
N ASP A 68 -13.92 7.04 15.47
CA ASP A 68 -14.76 6.02 14.85
C ASP A 68 -14.13 5.51 13.56
N ASP A 69 -13.60 6.41 12.72
CA ASP A 69 -12.90 6.03 11.48
C ASP A 69 -11.70 5.14 11.78
N ARG A 70 -10.83 5.53 12.72
CA ARG A 70 -9.65 4.73 13.08
C ARG A 70 -10.04 3.36 13.64
N THR A 71 -11.00 3.33 14.54
CA THR A 71 -11.53 2.08 15.12
C THR A 71 -12.09 1.16 14.04
N TYR A 72 -12.82 1.72 13.08
CA TYR A 72 -13.33 0.96 11.93
C TYR A 72 -12.19 0.40 11.07
N TRP A 73 -11.17 1.22 10.73
CA TRP A 73 -10.05 0.75 9.93
C TRP A 73 -9.26 -0.37 10.63
N VAL A 74 -9.04 -0.26 11.95
CA VAL A 74 -8.40 -1.32 12.75
C VAL A 74 -9.27 -2.58 12.75
N SER A 75 -10.60 -2.46 12.81
CA SER A 75 -11.51 -3.60 12.73
C SER A 75 -11.37 -4.33 11.39
N ILE A 76 -11.27 -3.60 10.28
CA ILE A 76 -11.04 -4.17 8.94
C ILE A 76 -9.66 -4.83 8.86
N LEU A 77 -8.60 -4.16 9.35
CA LEU A 77 -7.27 -4.75 9.44
C LEU A 77 -7.32 -6.13 10.12
N ARG A 78 -7.94 -6.20 11.29
CA ARG A 78 -8.05 -7.45 12.06
C ARG A 78 -8.85 -8.50 11.32
N ARG A 79 -9.98 -8.11 10.72
CA ARG A 79 -10.83 -9.01 9.92
C ARG A 79 -10.07 -9.62 8.73
N LEU A 80 -9.14 -8.88 8.14
CA LEU A 80 -8.24 -9.39 7.09
C LEU A 80 -7.12 -10.26 7.67
N ALA A 81 -6.53 -9.85 8.78
CA ALA A 81 -5.30 -10.45 9.30
C ALA A 81 -5.55 -11.76 10.07
N GLU A 82 -6.57 -11.81 10.92
CA GLU A 82 -6.80 -12.94 11.85
C GLU A 82 -6.97 -14.28 11.12
N PRO A 83 -7.76 -14.42 10.03
CA PRO A 83 -7.90 -15.71 9.36
C PRO A 83 -6.59 -16.19 8.73
N VAL A 84 -5.82 -15.30 8.10
CA VAL A 84 -4.56 -15.65 7.42
C VAL A 84 -3.48 -15.94 8.43
N LEU A 85 -3.17 -14.97 9.30
CA LEU A 85 -2.04 -15.06 10.23
C LEU A 85 -2.30 -16.09 11.33
N GLY A 86 -3.54 -16.18 11.84
CA GLY A 86 -3.91 -17.16 12.87
C GLY A 86 -3.78 -18.59 12.38
N ASN A 87 -4.27 -18.90 11.17
CA ASN A 87 -4.12 -20.25 10.62
C ASN A 87 -2.67 -20.57 10.27
N LEU A 88 -1.91 -19.57 9.75
CA LEU A 88 -0.50 -19.79 9.40
C LEU A 88 0.38 -19.96 10.65
N ALA A 89 0.14 -19.18 11.72
CA ALA A 89 0.80 -19.33 13.01
C ALA A 89 0.57 -20.73 13.64
N LEU A 90 -0.53 -21.39 13.29
CA LEU A 90 -0.85 -22.76 13.66
C LEU A 90 -0.40 -23.80 12.61
N ARG A 91 0.34 -23.39 11.58
CA ARG A 91 0.85 -24.24 10.49
C ARG A 91 -0.25 -25.02 9.76
N ARG A 92 -1.41 -24.40 9.52
CA ARG A 92 -2.58 -25.02 8.87
C ARG A 92 -3.25 -24.17 7.78
N LEU A 93 -2.61 -23.09 7.33
CA LEU A 93 -3.19 -22.19 6.32
C LEU A 93 -3.53 -22.92 5.02
N LYS A 94 -2.63 -23.76 4.51
CA LYS A 94 -2.86 -24.52 3.27
C LYS A 94 -4.02 -25.52 3.39
N ALA A 95 -4.30 -25.99 4.59
CA ALA A 95 -5.40 -26.90 4.86
C ALA A 95 -6.74 -26.20 5.04
N THR A 96 -6.74 -24.92 5.44
CA THR A 96 -7.96 -24.20 5.86
C THR A 96 -8.39 -23.11 4.88
N MET A 97 -7.46 -22.41 4.24
CA MET A 97 -7.79 -21.32 3.33
C MET A 97 -8.42 -21.84 2.04
N PRO A 98 -9.65 -21.43 1.68
CA PRO A 98 -10.23 -21.78 0.38
C PRO A 98 -9.42 -21.17 -0.76
N VAL A 99 -9.35 -21.86 -1.89
CA VAL A 99 -8.69 -21.34 -3.10
C VAL A 99 -9.75 -21.11 -4.15
N GLU A 100 -10.43 -19.97 -4.03
CA GLU A 100 -11.34 -19.49 -5.07
C GLU A 100 -10.54 -19.01 -6.27
N ILE A 101 -11.02 -19.32 -7.47
CA ILE A 101 -10.53 -18.80 -8.75
C ILE A 101 -11.71 -18.30 -9.60
N PRO A 102 -11.50 -17.40 -10.56
CA PRO A 102 -12.58 -16.96 -11.46
C PRO A 102 -13.17 -18.13 -12.26
N PRO A 103 -14.48 -18.13 -12.55
CA PRO A 103 -15.14 -19.27 -13.22
C PRO A 103 -14.63 -19.56 -14.63
N HIS A 104 -14.06 -18.56 -15.30
CA HIS A 104 -13.45 -18.72 -16.63
C HIS A 104 -11.96 -19.11 -16.59
N SER A 105 -11.38 -19.29 -15.37
CA SER A 105 -9.97 -19.67 -15.20
C SER A 105 -9.87 -21.16 -14.91
N GLN A 106 -8.91 -21.84 -15.57
CA GLN A 106 -8.52 -23.22 -15.27
C GLN A 106 -7.11 -23.28 -14.67
N VAL A 107 -6.53 -22.12 -14.33
CA VAL A 107 -5.16 -22.04 -13.80
C VAL A 107 -5.16 -22.52 -12.35
N ASN A 108 -4.34 -23.53 -12.05
CA ASN A 108 -4.14 -23.96 -10.68
C ASN A 108 -3.38 -22.89 -9.90
N ARG A 109 -4.06 -22.21 -8.97
CA ARG A 109 -3.49 -21.16 -8.12
C ARG A 109 -2.98 -21.65 -6.76
N ARG A 110 -3.26 -22.91 -6.40
CA ARG A 110 -2.82 -23.48 -5.10
C ARG A 110 -1.34 -23.32 -4.80
N PRO A 111 -0.40 -23.42 -5.78
CA PRO A 111 1.03 -23.24 -5.52
C PRO A 111 1.43 -21.80 -5.10
N PHE A 112 0.56 -20.80 -5.31
CA PHE A 112 0.90 -19.39 -5.16
C PHE A 112 0.06 -18.66 -4.11
N THR A 113 -1.23 -18.99 -4.03
CA THR A 113 -2.25 -18.21 -3.30
C THR A 113 -1.91 -17.96 -1.83
N HIS A 114 -1.19 -18.86 -1.16
CA HIS A 114 -0.88 -18.74 0.27
C HIS A 114 0.25 -17.72 0.50
N LEU A 115 1.29 -17.70 -0.35
CA LEU A 115 2.32 -16.66 -0.30
C LEU A 115 1.77 -15.30 -0.72
N GLU A 116 0.85 -15.28 -1.72
CA GLU A 116 0.10 -14.06 -2.07
C GLU A 116 -0.62 -13.48 -0.86
N ALA A 117 -1.38 -14.31 -0.12
CA ALA A 117 -2.12 -13.87 1.06
C ALA A 117 -1.19 -13.27 2.12
N LEU A 118 -0.13 -13.98 2.48
CA LEU A 118 0.81 -13.54 3.51
C LEU A 118 1.54 -12.25 3.12
N GLY A 119 2.21 -12.25 1.96
CA GLY A 119 3.06 -11.12 1.56
C GLY A 119 2.26 -9.84 1.36
N ARG A 120 1.13 -9.93 0.68
CA ARG A 120 0.29 -8.78 0.36
C ARG A 120 -0.40 -8.21 1.60
N LEU A 121 -0.91 -9.07 2.48
CA LEU A 121 -1.47 -8.66 3.76
C LEU A 121 -0.44 -7.93 4.61
N LEU A 122 0.72 -8.57 4.85
CA LEU A 122 1.77 -8.00 5.70
C LEU A 122 2.27 -6.67 5.14
N CYS A 123 2.44 -6.53 3.81
CA CYS A 123 2.85 -5.28 3.19
C CYS A 123 1.91 -4.11 3.52
N GLY A 124 0.61 -4.38 3.61
CA GLY A 124 -0.39 -3.36 3.92
C GLY A 124 -0.48 -3.00 5.40
N ILE A 125 -0.36 -3.99 6.29
CA ILE A 125 -0.51 -3.78 7.74
C ILE A 125 0.80 -3.44 8.47
N ALA A 126 1.94 -3.64 7.80
CA ALA A 126 3.27 -3.45 8.39
C ALA A 126 3.44 -2.09 9.08
N PRO A 127 3.04 -0.93 8.50
CA PRO A 127 3.20 0.35 9.17
C PRO A 127 2.47 0.44 10.51
N TRP A 128 1.29 -0.18 10.62
CA TRP A 128 0.56 -0.21 11.88
C TRP A 128 1.30 -1.02 12.97
N LEU A 129 1.99 -2.09 12.59
CA LEU A 129 2.81 -2.88 13.52
C LEU A 129 4.02 -2.09 14.06
N GLU A 130 4.43 -1.01 13.41
CA GLU A 130 5.54 -0.15 13.84
C GLU A 130 5.10 1.04 14.70
N VAL A 131 3.80 1.34 14.79
CA VAL A 131 3.31 2.48 15.59
C VAL A 131 3.71 2.29 17.04
N GLN A 132 4.32 3.32 17.60
CA GLN A 132 4.69 3.36 19.02
C GLN A 132 3.69 4.24 19.79
N GLY A 133 3.62 4.02 21.11
CA GLY A 133 2.77 4.82 21.98
C GLY A 133 1.28 4.48 21.95
N LEU A 134 0.86 3.43 21.22
CA LEU A 134 -0.52 2.93 21.32
C LEU A 134 -0.81 2.45 22.75
N THR A 135 -2.05 2.62 23.18
CA THR A 135 -2.52 2.23 24.51
C THR A 135 -3.85 1.46 24.42
N GLY A 136 -4.30 0.94 25.54
CA GLY A 136 -5.63 0.31 25.66
C GLY A 136 -5.85 -0.86 24.69
N GLN A 137 -7.02 -0.92 24.10
CA GLN A 137 -7.46 -2.03 23.23
C GLN A 137 -6.66 -2.12 21.94
N GLU A 138 -6.35 -0.98 21.30
CA GLU A 138 -5.58 -0.98 20.03
C GLU A 138 -4.17 -1.53 20.25
N LYS A 139 -3.52 -1.20 21.38
CA LYS A 139 -2.21 -1.77 21.72
C LYS A 139 -2.26 -3.28 21.89
N ALA A 140 -3.23 -3.80 22.62
CA ALA A 140 -3.39 -5.24 22.80
C ALA A 140 -3.65 -5.97 21.46
N GLN A 141 -4.40 -5.34 20.57
CA GLN A 141 -4.65 -5.85 19.22
C GLN A 141 -3.38 -5.84 18.37
N GLN A 142 -2.59 -4.75 18.44
CA GLN A 142 -1.30 -4.64 17.74
C GLN A 142 -0.33 -5.74 18.18
N ASP A 143 -0.19 -5.95 19.48
CA ASP A 143 0.70 -6.97 20.04
C ASP A 143 0.29 -8.37 19.60
N HIS A 144 -1.00 -8.66 19.63
CA HIS A 144 -1.55 -9.93 19.17
C HIS A 144 -1.25 -10.19 17.69
N ILE A 145 -1.54 -9.22 16.82
CA ILE A 145 -1.30 -9.36 15.36
C ILE A 145 0.19 -9.41 15.06
N ALA A 146 1.03 -8.67 15.79
CA ALA A 146 2.48 -8.72 15.63
C ALA A 146 3.05 -10.11 16.00
N ASP A 147 2.56 -10.74 17.08
CA ASP A 147 2.92 -12.12 17.44
C ASP A 147 2.50 -13.10 16.33
N LEU A 148 1.25 -13.03 15.89
CA LEU A 148 0.76 -13.86 14.80
C LEU A 148 1.57 -13.67 13.52
N ALA A 149 1.94 -12.45 13.16
CA ALA A 149 2.73 -12.14 11.97
C ALA A 149 4.12 -12.79 12.03
N ARG A 150 4.81 -12.71 13.16
CA ARG A 150 6.14 -13.33 13.35
C ARG A 150 6.07 -14.86 13.26
N ARG A 151 5.10 -15.47 13.91
CA ARG A 151 4.85 -16.92 13.83
C ARG A 151 4.42 -17.36 12.43
N ALA A 152 3.67 -16.52 11.74
CA ALA A 152 3.27 -16.75 10.35
C ALA A 152 4.47 -16.74 9.40
N ILE A 153 5.42 -15.79 9.57
CA ILE A 153 6.65 -15.75 8.79
C ILE A 153 7.50 -17.01 9.08
N ASP A 154 7.61 -17.44 10.34
CA ASP A 154 8.27 -18.68 10.68
C ASP A 154 7.65 -19.88 9.96
N ALA A 155 6.35 -20.08 10.10
CA ALA A 155 5.65 -21.18 9.45
C ALA A 155 5.77 -21.17 7.91
N ALA A 156 5.81 -19.98 7.30
CA ALA A 156 5.92 -19.80 5.86
C ALA A 156 7.31 -20.10 5.31
N THR A 157 8.36 -19.87 6.12
CA THR A 157 9.76 -19.93 5.68
C THR A 157 10.56 -21.12 6.24
N ASP A 158 10.03 -21.83 7.25
CA ASP A 158 10.60 -23.07 7.77
C ASP A 158 10.43 -24.21 6.75
N PRO A 159 11.52 -24.78 6.19
CA PRO A 159 11.43 -25.87 5.21
C PRO A 159 10.71 -27.13 5.71
N HIS A 160 10.62 -27.32 7.02
CA HIS A 160 9.95 -28.46 7.66
C HIS A 160 8.46 -28.20 7.97
N SER A 161 7.99 -26.97 7.75
CA SER A 161 6.61 -26.61 7.98
C SER A 161 5.70 -27.19 6.89
N PRO A 162 4.52 -27.74 7.24
CA PRO A 162 3.49 -28.12 6.25
C PRO A 162 3.04 -26.90 5.41
N ASP A 163 3.16 -25.70 5.98
CA ASP A 163 2.83 -24.44 5.32
C ASP A 163 4.03 -23.75 4.64
N TYR A 164 5.21 -24.42 4.54
CA TYR A 164 6.35 -23.87 3.79
C TYR A 164 5.91 -23.38 2.41
N MET A 165 6.12 -22.09 2.13
CA MET A 165 5.60 -21.45 0.94
C MET A 165 6.45 -21.75 -0.31
N ASN A 166 5.86 -21.54 -1.48
CA ASN A 166 6.55 -21.70 -2.75
C ASN A 166 7.42 -20.48 -3.07
N PHE A 167 8.72 -20.59 -2.82
CA PHE A 167 9.74 -19.61 -3.19
C PHE A 167 10.53 -20.00 -4.43
N SER A 168 9.98 -20.83 -5.31
CA SER A 168 10.69 -21.32 -6.49
C SER A 168 9.94 -21.07 -7.78
N GLY A 169 10.69 -20.90 -8.90
CA GLY A 169 10.12 -20.73 -10.23
C GLY A 169 9.67 -22.02 -10.92
N ARG A 170 9.67 -23.18 -10.24
CA ARG A 170 9.38 -24.48 -10.88
C ARG A 170 7.97 -24.57 -11.47
N GLN A 171 7.00 -23.89 -10.84
CA GLN A 171 5.59 -23.89 -11.26
C GLN A 171 5.15 -22.58 -11.91
N GLY A 172 6.07 -21.64 -12.13
CA GLY A 172 5.81 -20.33 -12.73
C GLY A 172 6.51 -19.19 -12.01
N ASP A 173 6.37 -17.99 -12.54
CA ASP A 173 7.10 -16.80 -12.07
C ASP A 173 6.44 -16.10 -10.87
N GLN A 174 5.20 -16.42 -10.54
CA GLN A 174 4.41 -15.72 -9.51
C GLN A 174 5.12 -15.56 -8.16
N PRO A 175 5.92 -16.52 -7.66
CA PRO A 175 6.58 -16.38 -6.36
C PRO A 175 7.45 -15.13 -6.21
N ILE A 176 8.03 -14.59 -7.32
CA ILE A 176 8.85 -13.37 -7.22
C ILE A 176 8.01 -12.13 -6.90
N VAL A 177 6.76 -12.11 -7.35
CA VAL A 177 5.80 -11.04 -7.04
C VAL A 177 5.47 -11.05 -5.55
N ASP A 178 5.12 -12.22 -5.04
CA ASP A 178 4.56 -12.36 -3.70
C ASP A 178 5.66 -12.32 -2.62
N ALA A 179 6.85 -12.85 -2.91
CA ALA A 179 8.03 -12.66 -2.08
C ALA A 179 8.48 -11.19 -2.02
N ALA A 180 8.28 -10.41 -3.10
CA ALA A 180 8.55 -8.98 -3.08
C ALA A 180 7.62 -8.20 -2.15
N PHE A 181 6.33 -8.56 -2.06
CA PHE A 181 5.42 -7.98 -1.08
C PHE A 181 5.81 -8.37 0.35
N LEU A 182 6.25 -9.61 0.59
CA LEU A 182 6.77 -10.03 1.89
C LEU A 182 8.05 -9.26 2.26
N ALA A 183 8.98 -9.10 1.32
CA ALA A 183 10.17 -8.28 1.47
C ALA A 183 9.82 -6.82 1.78
N HIS A 184 8.85 -6.25 1.05
CA HIS A 184 8.35 -4.90 1.26
C HIS A 184 7.77 -4.70 2.67
N ALA A 185 7.06 -5.70 3.21
CA ALA A 185 6.58 -5.69 4.59
C ALA A 185 7.72 -5.55 5.61
N THR A 186 8.86 -6.22 5.40
CA THR A 186 10.03 -6.12 6.31
C THR A 186 10.71 -4.76 6.25
N LEU A 187 10.60 -4.04 5.13
CA LEU A 187 11.07 -2.66 5.01
C LEU A 187 10.14 -1.69 5.73
N ARG A 188 8.83 -1.91 5.65
CA ARG A 188 7.79 -1.07 6.27
C ARG A 188 7.64 -1.31 7.78
N ALA A 189 8.07 -2.49 8.28
CA ALA A 189 8.07 -2.83 9.70
C ALA A 189 9.44 -3.38 10.14
N PRO A 190 10.48 -2.55 10.13
CA PRO A 190 11.85 -3.00 10.41
C PRO A 190 12.06 -3.51 11.84
N ARG A 191 11.29 -3.04 12.81
CA ARG A 191 11.29 -3.57 14.17
C ARG A 191 10.50 -4.87 14.24
N ALA A 192 9.19 -4.81 13.95
CA ALA A 192 8.27 -5.92 14.22
C ALA A 192 8.48 -7.13 13.30
N LEU A 193 8.83 -6.91 12.01
CA LEU A 193 8.94 -7.97 11.00
C LEU A 193 10.37 -8.23 10.51
N ARG A 194 11.39 -7.68 11.20
CA ARG A 194 12.80 -7.97 10.93
C ARG A 194 13.59 -8.14 12.22
N ARG A 195 13.80 -7.08 13.02
CA ARG A 195 14.66 -7.14 14.21
C ARG A 195 14.12 -8.03 15.33
N GLU A 196 12.80 -8.07 15.52
CA GLU A 196 12.15 -8.91 16.53
C GLU A 196 11.89 -10.35 16.06
N LEU A 197 12.21 -10.70 14.80
CA LEU A 197 12.18 -12.10 14.37
C LEU A 197 13.32 -12.88 15.04
N PRO A 198 13.06 -14.12 15.52
CA PRO A 198 14.13 -15.03 15.96
C PRO A 198 15.19 -15.22 14.85
N ILE A 199 16.44 -15.39 15.23
CA ILE A 199 17.56 -15.48 14.27
C ILE A 199 17.35 -16.56 13.21
N HIS A 200 16.85 -17.75 13.59
CA HIS A 200 16.55 -18.81 12.62
C HIS A 200 15.47 -18.41 11.62
N VAL A 201 14.45 -17.64 12.06
CA VAL A 201 13.38 -17.14 11.17
C VAL A 201 13.94 -16.10 10.20
N GLN A 202 14.81 -15.20 10.66
CA GLN A 202 15.51 -14.26 9.78
C GLN A 202 16.33 -15.00 8.72
N GLN A 203 17.10 -16.03 9.12
CA GLN A 203 17.89 -16.85 8.19
C GLN A 203 17.02 -17.57 7.17
N ASN A 204 15.92 -18.18 7.60
CA ASN A 204 14.95 -18.84 6.72
C ASN A 204 14.32 -17.87 5.72
N LEU A 205 13.94 -16.68 6.18
CA LEU A 205 13.36 -15.63 5.32
C LEU A 205 14.39 -15.15 4.29
N ILE A 206 15.62 -14.87 4.69
CA ILE A 206 16.71 -14.48 3.77
C ILE A 206 16.92 -15.57 2.72
N ALA A 207 17.03 -16.84 3.12
CA ALA A 207 17.20 -17.96 2.20
C ALA A 207 16.03 -18.10 1.22
N ALA A 208 14.77 -17.89 1.68
CA ALA A 208 13.58 -17.90 0.85
C ALA A 208 13.59 -16.77 -0.19
N LEU A 209 13.96 -15.55 0.21
CA LEU A 209 14.07 -14.39 -0.67
C LEU A 209 15.18 -14.61 -1.73
N GLN A 210 16.36 -15.08 -1.32
CA GLN A 210 17.47 -15.40 -2.23
C GLN A 210 17.11 -16.51 -3.22
N LYS A 211 16.38 -17.55 -2.76
CA LYS A 211 15.87 -18.61 -3.62
C LYS A 211 14.91 -18.07 -4.69
N THR A 212 14.06 -17.12 -4.31
CA THR A 212 13.10 -16.50 -5.23
C THR A 212 13.80 -15.70 -6.33
N LEU A 213 14.92 -15.06 -6.06
CA LEU A 213 15.71 -14.31 -7.04
C LEU A 213 16.34 -15.18 -8.14
N GLN A 214 16.35 -16.52 -7.98
CA GLN A 214 16.74 -17.44 -9.04
C GLN A 214 15.72 -17.46 -10.18
N ILE A 215 14.53 -16.90 -10.00
CA ILE A 215 13.53 -16.65 -11.05
C ILE A 215 14.00 -15.43 -11.87
N ASN A 216 14.83 -15.65 -12.87
CA ASN A 216 15.51 -14.61 -13.64
C ASN A 216 14.55 -13.86 -14.61
N ILE A 217 13.55 -13.17 -14.08
CA ILE A 217 12.52 -12.46 -14.87
C ILE A 217 13.11 -11.29 -15.68
N HIS A 218 14.17 -10.64 -15.17
CA HIS A 218 14.81 -9.50 -15.83
C HIS A 218 15.39 -9.85 -17.23
N LYS A 219 15.70 -11.12 -17.49
CA LYS A 219 16.14 -11.63 -18.80
C LYS A 219 14.97 -11.92 -19.76
N ARG A 220 13.72 -11.82 -19.32
CA ARG A 220 12.53 -12.17 -20.13
C ARG A 220 11.93 -10.91 -20.75
N LYS A 221 11.86 -10.82 -22.09
CA LYS A 221 11.21 -9.72 -22.80
C LYS A 221 9.77 -9.46 -22.35
N SER A 222 9.01 -10.53 -22.07
CA SER A 222 7.62 -10.44 -21.60
C SER A 222 7.46 -9.87 -20.20
N ARG A 223 8.54 -9.67 -19.44
CA ARG A 223 8.56 -9.13 -18.07
C ARG A 223 9.19 -7.75 -17.98
N GLN A 224 9.40 -7.06 -19.10
CA GLN A 224 9.85 -5.67 -19.15
C GLN A 224 8.66 -4.72 -18.87
N ASN A 225 8.20 -4.69 -17.63
CA ASN A 225 7.08 -3.93 -17.11
C ASN A 225 7.22 -3.78 -15.58
N ASN A 226 6.12 -3.57 -14.82
CA ASN A 226 6.15 -3.47 -13.35
C ASN A 226 6.88 -4.65 -12.66
N TRP A 227 7.02 -5.78 -13.32
CA TRP A 227 7.70 -6.95 -12.77
C TRP A 227 9.18 -6.70 -12.45
N LEU A 228 9.83 -5.71 -13.05
CA LEU A 228 11.21 -5.36 -12.72
C LEU A 228 11.36 -4.81 -11.30
N LEU A 229 10.29 -4.27 -10.71
CA LEU A 229 10.31 -3.76 -9.34
C LEU A 229 10.33 -4.87 -8.29
N PHE A 230 9.84 -6.07 -8.59
CA PHE A 230 9.77 -7.14 -7.60
C PHE A 230 11.15 -7.65 -7.19
N PRO A 231 12.07 -8.05 -8.10
CA PRO A 231 13.42 -8.38 -7.68
C PRO A 231 14.16 -7.18 -7.05
N ALA A 232 13.95 -5.95 -7.53
CA ALA A 232 14.56 -4.77 -6.93
C ALA A 232 14.11 -4.53 -5.47
N MET A 233 12.83 -4.79 -5.16
CA MET A 233 12.30 -4.73 -3.79
C MET A 233 12.89 -5.83 -2.90
N ILE A 234 13.07 -7.04 -3.42
CA ILE A 234 13.72 -8.13 -2.68
C ILE A 234 15.20 -7.77 -2.39
N GLU A 235 15.91 -7.20 -3.38
CA GLU A 235 17.30 -6.75 -3.18
C GLU A 235 17.39 -5.64 -2.13
N ALA A 236 16.45 -4.69 -2.10
CA ALA A 236 16.37 -3.67 -1.06
C ALA A 236 16.19 -4.27 0.34
N ALA A 237 15.39 -5.32 0.46
CA ALA A 237 15.22 -6.03 1.74
C ALA A 237 16.49 -6.79 2.13
N LEU A 238 17.17 -7.49 1.20
CA LEU A 238 18.43 -8.19 1.46
C LEU A 238 19.52 -7.20 1.90
N TYR A 239 19.60 -6.02 1.29
CA TYR A 239 20.46 -4.93 1.75
C TYR A 239 20.18 -4.58 3.22
N GLN A 240 18.94 -4.41 3.60
CA GLN A 240 18.54 -4.09 4.98
C GLN A 240 18.76 -5.24 5.97
N PHE A 241 18.82 -6.47 5.50
CA PHE A 241 19.26 -7.63 6.30
C PHE A 241 20.78 -7.71 6.44
N GLY A 242 21.56 -6.85 5.75
CA GLY A 242 23.02 -6.84 5.80
C GLY A 242 23.66 -8.01 5.07
N VAL A 243 22.98 -8.60 4.09
CA VAL A 243 23.49 -9.72 3.28
C VAL A 243 23.76 -9.27 1.85
N ASN A 244 24.44 -10.12 1.08
CA ASN A 244 24.74 -9.83 -0.32
C ASN A 244 23.48 -9.59 -1.14
N TRP A 245 23.49 -8.54 -1.94
CA TRP A 245 22.43 -8.10 -2.83
C TRP A 245 23.00 -7.68 -4.19
N ASP A 246 22.17 -7.63 -5.23
CA ASP A 246 22.59 -7.30 -6.60
C ASP A 246 22.09 -5.89 -7.00
N PRO A 247 22.98 -4.88 -6.98
CA PRO A 247 22.62 -3.53 -7.37
C PRO A 247 22.22 -3.38 -8.85
N GLN A 248 22.57 -4.33 -9.72
CA GLN A 248 22.25 -4.24 -11.14
C GLN A 248 20.75 -4.45 -11.39
N ARG A 249 20.08 -5.30 -10.60
CA ARG A 249 18.63 -5.48 -10.68
C ARG A 249 17.89 -4.22 -10.29
N VAL A 250 18.38 -3.54 -9.26
CA VAL A 250 17.82 -2.25 -8.82
C VAL A 250 18.06 -1.19 -9.88
N ALA A 251 19.30 -1.05 -10.39
CA ALA A 251 19.63 -0.10 -11.44
C ALA A 251 18.75 -0.28 -12.67
N LEU A 252 18.60 -1.51 -13.16
CA LEU A 252 17.74 -1.81 -14.31
C LEU A 252 16.29 -1.37 -14.08
N ALA A 253 15.71 -1.66 -12.90
CA ALA A 253 14.35 -1.26 -12.59
C ALA A 253 14.21 0.27 -12.59
N LEU A 254 15.08 0.98 -11.89
CA LEU A 254 15.04 2.43 -11.77
C LEU A 254 15.22 3.12 -13.12
N GLU A 255 16.21 2.71 -13.93
CA GLU A 255 16.45 3.23 -15.27
C GLU A 255 15.24 3.04 -16.19
N ARG A 256 14.62 1.84 -16.16
CA ARG A 256 13.45 1.58 -16.97
C ARG A 256 12.26 2.43 -16.56
N PHE A 257 12.02 2.65 -15.29
CA PHE A 257 10.92 3.51 -14.85
C PHE A 257 11.19 5.00 -15.10
N GLN A 258 12.41 5.45 -15.14
CA GLN A 258 12.71 6.79 -15.69
C GLN A 258 12.30 6.92 -17.15
N GLN A 259 12.62 5.90 -17.97
CA GLN A 259 12.27 5.89 -19.41
C GLN A 259 10.76 5.75 -19.66
N TRP A 260 10.02 5.11 -18.73
CA TRP A 260 8.59 4.86 -18.86
C TRP A 260 7.72 5.90 -18.15
N TYR A 261 8.29 6.99 -17.72
CA TYR A 261 7.52 8.13 -17.23
C TYR A 261 6.79 8.80 -18.39
N LEU A 262 5.47 8.98 -18.26
CA LEU A 262 4.59 9.47 -19.33
C LEU A 262 4.16 10.92 -19.14
N GLY A 263 4.50 11.53 -18.01
CA GLY A 263 4.06 12.87 -17.64
C GLY A 263 2.93 12.85 -16.60
N ASP A 264 2.64 14.00 -16.03
CA ASP A 264 1.55 14.27 -15.08
C ASP A 264 1.42 13.26 -13.93
N GLY A 265 2.54 12.82 -13.38
CA GLY A 265 2.58 11.87 -12.27
C GLY A 265 2.28 10.41 -12.66
N ALA A 266 2.23 10.07 -13.95
CA ALA A 266 1.92 8.73 -14.41
C ALA A 266 3.11 8.02 -15.05
N TYR A 267 3.26 6.74 -14.74
CA TYR A 267 4.21 5.83 -15.38
C TYR A 267 3.47 4.83 -16.26
N GLY A 268 4.10 4.44 -17.38
CA GLY A 268 3.70 3.27 -18.14
C GLY A 268 3.97 1.97 -17.39
N ASP A 269 3.18 0.96 -17.66
CA ASP A 269 3.46 -0.41 -17.23
C ASP A 269 4.33 -1.09 -18.31
N GLY A 270 5.61 -0.78 -18.31
CA GLY A 270 6.51 -0.91 -19.44
C GLY A 270 6.41 0.32 -20.36
N PRO A 271 6.75 0.20 -21.64
CA PRO A 271 6.77 1.33 -22.56
C PRO A 271 5.37 1.81 -22.98
N LYS A 272 4.29 1.18 -22.51
CA LYS A 272 2.92 1.49 -22.92
C LYS A 272 2.08 1.97 -21.77
N PHE A 273 1.26 2.98 -22.02
CA PHE A 273 0.23 3.43 -21.10
C PHE A 273 -0.87 2.36 -20.93
N ARG A 274 -1.41 2.27 -19.73
CA ARG A 274 -2.60 1.48 -19.41
C ARG A 274 -3.49 2.23 -18.43
N TRP A 275 -4.77 2.27 -18.71
CA TRP A 275 -5.78 2.73 -17.77
C TRP A 275 -6.04 1.62 -16.72
N ASP A 276 -5.29 1.65 -15.64
CA ASP A 276 -5.48 0.79 -14.47
C ASP A 276 -4.84 1.45 -13.21
N TYR A 277 -4.99 0.82 -12.08
CA TYR A 277 -4.47 1.34 -10.80
C TYR A 277 -3.02 0.91 -10.49
N TYR A 278 -2.27 0.34 -11.43
CA TYR A 278 -0.93 -0.18 -11.14
C TYR A 278 0.10 0.89 -10.76
N ASN A 279 -0.11 2.14 -11.14
CA ASN A 279 0.68 3.26 -10.62
C ASN A 279 0.57 3.35 -9.10
N SER A 280 -0.61 3.12 -8.54
CA SER A 280 -0.88 3.15 -7.11
C SER A 280 -0.66 1.79 -6.43
N LEU A 281 -1.00 0.67 -7.09
CA LEU A 281 -0.90 -0.67 -6.51
C LEU A 281 0.53 -1.18 -6.37
N VAL A 282 1.45 -0.78 -7.27
CA VAL A 282 2.79 -1.39 -7.38
C VAL A 282 3.86 -0.36 -7.69
N ILE A 283 3.71 0.40 -8.80
CA ILE A 283 4.82 1.11 -9.44
C ILE A 283 5.39 2.18 -8.51
N GLN A 284 4.60 3.17 -8.16
CA GLN A 284 5.09 4.29 -7.36
C GLN A 284 5.39 3.92 -5.91
N PRO A 285 4.56 3.10 -5.22
CA PRO A 285 4.89 2.66 -3.88
C PRO A 285 6.23 1.93 -3.79
N MET A 286 6.53 1.05 -4.74
CA MET A 286 7.79 0.33 -4.73
C MET A 286 8.97 1.22 -5.13
N LEU A 287 8.82 2.14 -6.10
CA LEU A 287 9.87 3.10 -6.44
C LEU A 287 10.25 3.98 -5.25
N ILE A 288 9.26 4.50 -4.52
CA ILE A 288 9.47 5.31 -3.32
C ILE A 288 10.25 4.53 -2.27
N ASP A 289 9.80 3.31 -1.94
CA ASP A 289 10.38 2.55 -0.84
C ASP A 289 11.76 1.96 -1.20
N ILE A 290 12.00 1.58 -2.46
CA ILE A 290 13.33 1.19 -2.96
C ILE A 290 14.31 2.37 -2.86
N LEU A 291 13.90 3.55 -3.32
CA LEU A 291 14.75 4.75 -3.27
C LEU A 291 14.95 5.26 -1.84
N HIS A 292 13.97 5.09 -0.95
CA HIS A 292 14.14 5.39 0.46
C HIS A 292 15.27 4.56 1.09
N VAL A 293 15.30 3.26 0.78
CA VAL A 293 16.26 2.31 1.33
C VAL A 293 17.64 2.45 0.68
N LEU A 294 17.69 2.55 -0.64
CA LEU A 294 18.91 2.43 -1.43
C LEU A 294 19.37 3.75 -2.08
N GLY A 295 18.61 4.84 -1.94
CA GLY A 295 18.91 6.10 -2.62
C GLY A 295 20.29 6.66 -2.29
N ASN A 296 20.81 6.42 -1.10
CA ASN A 296 22.13 6.88 -0.70
C ASN A 296 23.30 6.02 -1.23
N GLU A 297 23.02 4.86 -1.81
CA GLU A 297 24.06 3.96 -2.35
C GLU A 297 24.68 4.50 -3.66
N ARG A 298 23.96 5.35 -4.39
CA ARG A 298 24.43 5.99 -5.61
C ARG A 298 23.89 7.41 -5.74
N GLU A 299 24.73 8.36 -6.18
CA GLU A 299 24.33 9.74 -6.40
C GLU A 299 23.16 9.85 -7.38
N ALA A 300 23.19 9.08 -8.47
CA ALA A 300 22.08 9.04 -9.45
C ALA A 300 20.74 8.59 -8.83
N TRP A 301 20.75 7.67 -7.87
CA TRP A 301 19.54 7.23 -7.18
C TRP A 301 19.03 8.27 -6.17
N ARG A 302 19.97 8.95 -5.49
CA ARG A 302 19.63 10.06 -4.59
C ARG A 302 18.94 11.20 -5.35
N ALA A 303 19.47 11.55 -6.52
CA ALA A 303 18.87 12.57 -7.38
C ALA A 303 17.47 12.24 -7.88
N MET A 304 17.10 10.95 -7.93
CA MET A 304 15.74 10.53 -8.34
C MET A 304 14.68 10.72 -7.25
N GLN A 305 15.05 10.76 -5.96
CA GLN A 305 14.11 10.72 -4.84
C GLN A 305 13.09 11.86 -4.91
N GLU A 306 13.54 13.08 -5.06
CA GLU A 306 12.67 14.28 -5.11
C GLU A 306 11.70 14.21 -6.29
N THR A 307 12.23 13.87 -7.48
CA THR A 307 11.40 13.74 -8.69
C THR A 307 10.33 12.66 -8.56
N VAL A 308 10.68 11.48 -8.02
CA VAL A 308 9.72 10.39 -7.81
C VAL A 308 8.65 10.79 -6.82
N LEU A 309 9.02 11.48 -5.74
CA LEU A 309 8.07 11.99 -4.75
C LEU A 309 7.12 13.04 -5.33
N ALA A 310 7.62 14.00 -6.09
CA ALA A 310 6.80 15.02 -6.74
C ALA A 310 5.77 14.39 -7.71
N ARG A 311 6.19 13.38 -8.49
CA ARG A 311 5.29 12.59 -9.35
C ARG A 311 4.23 11.83 -8.55
N ALA A 312 4.61 11.24 -7.43
CA ALA A 312 3.70 10.54 -6.53
C ALA A 312 2.68 11.48 -5.88
N GLN A 313 3.09 12.66 -5.45
CA GLN A 313 2.20 13.71 -4.95
C GLN A 313 1.17 14.12 -5.99
N ARG A 314 1.59 14.32 -7.25
CA ARG A 314 0.65 14.62 -8.34
C ARG A 314 -0.35 13.48 -8.57
N HIS A 315 0.12 12.24 -8.60
CA HIS A 315 -0.77 11.09 -8.78
C HIS A 315 -1.74 10.91 -7.60
N ALA A 316 -1.32 11.24 -6.38
CA ALA A 316 -2.19 11.22 -5.21
C ALA A 316 -3.36 12.22 -5.32
N VAL A 317 -3.12 13.42 -5.90
CA VAL A 317 -4.20 14.38 -6.21
C VAL A 317 -5.19 13.78 -7.19
N VAL A 318 -4.70 13.12 -8.25
CA VAL A 318 -5.59 12.46 -9.24
C VAL A 318 -6.43 11.36 -8.57
N LEU A 319 -5.80 10.51 -7.75
CA LEU A 319 -6.49 9.43 -7.04
C LEU A 319 -7.59 9.96 -6.11
N GLU A 320 -7.32 11.02 -5.34
CA GLU A 320 -8.31 11.61 -4.45
C GLU A 320 -9.51 12.16 -5.24
N ARG A 321 -9.26 12.86 -6.35
CA ARG A 321 -10.30 13.40 -7.23
C ARG A 321 -11.13 12.32 -7.96
N MET A 322 -10.57 11.12 -8.15
CA MET A 322 -11.30 9.97 -8.71
C MET A 322 -12.27 9.33 -7.73
N ILE A 323 -12.20 9.64 -6.43
CA ILE A 323 -13.17 9.14 -5.46
C ILE A 323 -14.48 9.92 -5.63
N SER A 324 -15.55 9.22 -6.07
CA SER A 324 -16.86 9.83 -6.27
C SER A 324 -17.47 10.36 -4.97
N PRO A 325 -18.47 11.24 -5.01
CA PRO A 325 -19.19 11.70 -3.82
C PRO A 325 -19.73 10.56 -2.93
N GLU A 326 -20.04 9.41 -3.52
CA GLU A 326 -20.58 8.22 -2.86
C GLU A 326 -19.49 7.26 -2.35
N GLY A 327 -18.22 7.64 -2.45
CA GLY A 327 -17.10 6.77 -2.03
C GLY A 327 -16.84 5.60 -2.97
N THR A 328 -16.99 5.79 -4.28
CA THR A 328 -16.64 4.78 -5.29
C THR A 328 -15.43 5.20 -6.11
N LEU A 329 -14.76 4.22 -6.73
CA LEU A 329 -13.70 4.43 -7.70
C LEU A 329 -14.18 3.98 -9.09
N PRO A 330 -13.73 4.62 -10.18
CA PRO A 330 -13.97 4.12 -11.53
C PRO A 330 -13.56 2.67 -11.66
N PRO A 331 -14.44 1.76 -12.11
CA PRO A 331 -14.11 0.34 -12.28
C PRO A 331 -13.37 0.10 -13.59
N ILE A 332 -12.16 0.66 -13.71
CA ILE A 332 -11.32 0.63 -14.92
C ILE A 332 -10.11 -0.27 -14.76
N GLY A 333 -9.68 -0.86 -15.86
CA GLY A 333 -8.48 -1.67 -15.95
C GLY A 333 -8.62 -3.04 -15.30
N ARG A 334 -7.47 -3.61 -14.96
CA ARG A 334 -7.32 -4.94 -14.38
C ARG A 334 -7.15 -4.88 -12.86
N SER A 335 -7.28 -6.05 -12.23
CA SER A 335 -7.02 -6.25 -10.78
C SER A 335 -7.97 -5.43 -9.88
N LEU A 336 -9.19 -5.17 -10.34
CA LEU A 336 -10.21 -4.49 -9.55
C LEU A 336 -10.53 -5.21 -8.23
N THR A 337 -10.29 -6.52 -8.19
CA THR A 337 -10.49 -7.36 -7.01
C THR A 337 -9.51 -7.06 -5.86
N TYR A 338 -8.48 -6.24 -6.10
CA TYR A 338 -7.63 -5.70 -5.03
C TYR A 338 -8.29 -4.53 -4.28
N ARG A 339 -9.54 -4.18 -4.63
CA ARG A 339 -10.41 -3.24 -3.90
C ARG A 339 -9.71 -1.92 -3.57
N PHE A 340 -9.83 -1.47 -2.32
CA PHE A 340 -9.25 -0.22 -1.83
C PHE A 340 -7.70 -0.22 -1.79
N GLY A 341 -7.03 -1.34 -2.08
CA GLY A 341 -5.61 -1.35 -2.41
C GLY A 341 -5.26 -0.41 -3.57
N ALA A 342 -6.21 -0.11 -4.46
CA ALA A 342 -6.08 0.92 -5.49
C ALA A 342 -5.69 2.31 -4.94
N LEU A 343 -5.92 2.56 -3.65
CA LEU A 343 -5.57 3.81 -2.95
C LEU A 343 -4.23 3.71 -2.19
N GLN A 344 -3.43 2.67 -2.41
CA GLN A 344 -2.15 2.48 -1.70
C GLN A 344 -1.27 3.73 -1.77
N LEU A 345 -1.11 4.33 -2.94
CA LEU A 345 -0.24 5.51 -3.09
C LEU A 345 -0.78 6.73 -2.32
N LEU A 346 -2.09 6.97 -2.38
CA LEU A 346 -2.72 8.06 -1.61
C LEU A 346 -2.49 7.84 -0.10
N GLY A 347 -2.69 6.62 0.38
CA GLY A 347 -2.39 6.24 1.76
C GLY A 347 -0.91 6.34 2.11
N GLN A 348 0.00 6.01 1.18
CA GLN A 348 1.44 6.15 1.40
C GLN A 348 1.87 7.61 1.50
N MET A 349 1.32 8.50 0.66
CA MET A 349 1.60 9.94 0.77
C MET A 349 1.11 10.51 2.10
N ALA A 350 -0.05 10.06 2.60
CA ALA A 350 -0.53 10.41 3.93
C ALA A 350 0.42 9.91 5.03
N LEU A 351 0.79 8.62 4.98
CA LEU A 351 1.69 7.97 5.93
C LEU A 351 3.07 8.68 6.02
N LEU A 352 3.61 9.07 4.88
CA LEU A 352 4.88 9.80 4.79
C LEU A 352 4.74 11.30 5.15
N ARG A 353 3.53 11.79 5.43
CA ARG A 353 3.20 13.22 5.63
C ARG A 353 3.62 14.09 4.43
N MET A 354 3.51 13.50 3.24
CA MET A 354 3.90 14.09 1.96
C MET A 354 2.69 14.41 1.07
N LEU A 355 1.50 14.51 1.65
CA LEU A 355 0.33 15.00 0.91
C LEU A 355 0.63 16.42 0.39
N PRO A 356 0.30 16.73 -0.88
CA PRO A 356 0.45 18.09 -1.39
C PRO A 356 -0.48 19.06 -0.65
N ALA A 357 -0.13 20.35 -0.61
CA ALA A 357 -0.87 21.37 0.14
C ALA A 357 -2.36 21.50 -0.26
N SER A 358 -2.74 21.01 -1.46
CA SER A 358 -4.12 20.97 -1.93
C SER A 358 -4.97 19.86 -1.29
N LEU A 359 -4.36 18.91 -0.58
CA LEU A 359 -5.03 17.79 0.06
C LEU A 359 -4.87 17.87 1.58
N HIS A 360 -5.95 18.18 2.28
CA HIS A 360 -5.94 18.17 3.73
C HIS A 360 -5.94 16.72 4.25
N PRO A 361 -5.14 16.35 5.28
CA PRO A 361 -5.07 14.98 5.79
C PRO A 361 -6.45 14.39 6.19
N ALA A 362 -7.29 15.16 6.89
CA ALA A 362 -8.63 14.72 7.27
C ALA A 362 -9.58 14.53 6.07
N GLN A 363 -9.43 15.33 5.00
CA GLN A 363 -10.15 15.16 3.74
C GLN A 363 -9.80 13.80 3.10
N VAL A 364 -8.50 13.47 3.04
CA VAL A 364 -8.02 12.19 2.50
C VAL A 364 -8.52 11.01 3.36
N ARG A 365 -8.49 11.14 4.70
CA ARG A 365 -9.09 10.14 5.60
C ARG A 365 -10.54 9.87 5.25
N CYS A 366 -11.37 10.91 5.20
CA CYS A 366 -12.81 10.76 4.95
C CYS A 366 -13.09 10.14 3.57
N ALA A 367 -12.35 10.56 2.54
CA ALA A 367 -12.45 9.98 1.19
C ALA A 367 -12.12 8.49 1.19
N MET A 368 -10.99 8.11 1.79
CA MET A 368 -10.56 6.71 1.86
C MET A 368 -11.49 5.88 2.72
N THR A 369 -11.99 6.41 3.84
CA THR A 369 -12.97 5.73 4.71
C THR A 369 -14.27 5.43 3.96
N ALA A 370 -14.76 6.38 3.16
CA ALA A 370 -15.96 6.17 2.34
C ALA A 370 -15.77 5.02 1.33
N VAL A 371 -14.61 4.94 0.67
CA VAL A 371 -14.28 3.83 -0.24
C VAL A 371 -14.18 2.51 0.52
N LEU A 372 -13.56 2.52 1.69
CA LEU A 372 -13.40 1.34 2.53
C LEU A 372 -14.77 0.76 2.93
N HIS A 373 -15.69 1.60 3.42
CA HIS A 373 -17.06 1.20 3.73
C HIS A 373 -17.77 0.62 2.49
N ARG A 374 -17.70 1.30 1.36
CA ARG A 374 -18.36 0.86 0.13
C ARG A 374 -17.92 -0.54 -0.31
N MET A 375 -16.64 -0.86 -0.15
CA MET A 375 -16.07 -2.12 -0.64
C MET A 375 -16.11 -3.24 0.41
N MET A 376 -15.90 -2.93 1.69
CA MET A 376 -15.71 -3.95 2.72
C MET A 376 -17.01 -4.34 3.44
N ASP A 377 -18.00 -3.42 3.51
CA ASP A 377 -19.30 -3.71 4.11
C ASP A 377 -20.29 -4.29 3.09
N ALA A 378 -19.91 -4.35 1.82
CA ALA A 378 -20.76 -4.94 0.78
C ALA A 378 -21.05 -6.43 1.10
N PRO A 379 -22.34 -6.86 1.07
CA PRO A 379 -22.69 -8.24 1.36
C PRO A 379 -21.95 -9.24 0.48
N GLY A 380 -21.42 -10.31 1.08
CA GLY A 380 -20.69 -11.36 0.37
C GLY A 380 -19.20 -11.05 0.12
N THR A 381 -18.65 -9.92 0.60
CA THR A 381 -17.20 -9.64 0.54
C THR A 381 -16.38 -10.69 1.28
N PHE A 382 -16.91 -11.22 2.37
CA PHE A 382 -16.33 -12.32 3.11
C PHE A 382 -17.27 -13.53 3.09
N ASP A 383 -16.70 -14.71 3.15
CA ASP A 383 -17.46 -15.93 3.39
C ASP A 383 -17.83 -16.08 4.90
N PRO A 384 -18.65 -17.08 5.26
CA PRO A 384 -19.02 -17.30 6.66
C PRO A 384 -17.85 -17.62 7.60
N GLN A 385 -16.71 -18.05 7.07
CA GLN A 385 -15.49 -18.35 7.82
C GLN A 385 -14.53 -17.15 7.88
N GLY A 386 -14.88 -16.01 7.28
CA GLY A 386 -14.13 -14.77 7.29
C GLY A 386 -13.09 -14.63 6.17
N TRP A 387 -13.04 -15.53 5.20
CA TRP A 387 -12.15 -15.41 4.05
C TRP A 387 -12.67 -14.42 3.01
N LEU A 388 -11.78 -13.64 2.43
CA LEU A 388 -12.13 -12.76 1.30
C LEU A 388 -12.58 -13.56 0.09
N ARG A 389 -13.63 -13.05 -0.57
CA ARG A 389 -14.15 -13.58 -1.84
C ARG A 389 -13.80 -12.64 -3.01
N ILE A 390 -13.68 -13.21 -4.21
CA ILE A 390 -13.36 -12.45 -5.41
C ILE A 390 -14.46 -11.42 -5.71
N GLY A 391 -14.06 -10.16 -5.89
CA GLY A 391 -14.98 -9.06 -6.23
C GLY A 391 -14.40 -7.69 -5.89
N LEU A 392 -15.05 -6.63 -6.35
CA LEU A 392 -14.78 -5.24 -6.02
C LEU A 392 -15.64 -4.82 -4.81
N ALA A 393 -16.94 -5.03 -4.89
CA ALA A 393 -17.90 -4.79 -3.81
C ALA A 393 -18.80 -6.02 -3.68
N GLY A 394 -18.63 -6.80 -2.64
CA GLY A 394 -19.28 -8.10 -2.48
C GLY A 394 -18.57 -9.22 -3.26
N HIS A 395 -19.32 -10.27 -3.63
CA HIS A 395 -18.83 -11.44 -4.36
C HIS A 395 -19.12 -11.32 -5.85
N GLN A 396 -18.09 -11.09 -6.66
CA GLN A 396 -18.17 -10.86 -8.10
C GLN A 396 -17.04 -11.64 -8.82
N PRO A 397 -17.10 -12.99 -8.85
CA PRO A 397 -15.98 -13.82 -9.27
C PRO A 397 -15.56 -13.61 -10.72
N SER A 398 -16.46 -13.17 -11.60
CA SER A 398 -16.15 -12.89 -13.01
C SER A 398 -15.28 -11.65 -13.22
N LEU A 399 -15.13 -10.77 -12.20
CA LEU A 399 -14.20 -9.64 -12.25
C LEU A 399 -12.73 -10.06 -12.09
N GLY A 400 -12.46 -11.26 -11.61
CA GLY A 400 -11.09 -11.74 -11.45
C GLY A 400 -10.48 -12.14 -12.80
N GLU A 401 -9.25 -11.73 -13.06
CA GLU A 401 -8.45 -12.25 -14.16
C GLU A 401 -7.90 -13.64 -13.82
N ARG A 402 -7.40 -14.36 -14.82
CA ARG A 402 -6.88 -15.73 -14.67
C ARG A 402 -5.81 -15.92 -13.59
N TYR A 403 -5.12 -14.85 -13.19
CA TYR A 403 -4.11 -14.88 -12.15
C TYR A 403 -4.67 -14.61 -10.74
N ILE A 404 -5.93 -14.24 -10.62
CA ILE A 404 -6.58 -13.95 -9.34
C ILE A 404 -6.96 -15.24 -8.63
N SER A 405 -6.76 -15.24 -7.32
CA SER A 405 -7.26 -16.25 -6.38
C SER A 405 -7.51 -15.61 -5.01
N THR A 406 -8.02 -16.37 -4.06
CA THR A 406 -8.26 -15.86 -2.69
C THR A 406 -7.08 -15.07 -2.13
N GLY A 407 -5.85 -15.59 -2.26
CA GLY A 407 -4.66 -14.93 -1.74
C GLY A 407 -4.36 -13.58 -2.39
N SER A 408 -4.70 -13.45 -3.67
CA SER A 408 -4.47 -12.21 -4.43
C SER A 408 -5.22 -11.02 -3.85
N LEU A 409 -6.39 -11.25 -3.24
CA LEU A 409 -7.32 -10.24 -2.73
C LEU A 409 -6.75 -9.46 -1.55
N TYR A 410 -5.81 -10.05 -0.81
CA TYR A 410 -5.21 -9.43 0.37
C TYR A 410 -4.32 -8.22 0.07
N LEU A 411 -4.07 -7.91 -1.22
CA LEU A 411 -3.48 -6.62 -1.59
C LEU A 411 -4.39 -5.42 -1.26
N CYS A 412 -5.67 -5.65 -1.01
CA CYS A 412 -6.55 -4.60 -0.48
C CYS A 412 -6.00 -3.97 0.81
N ALA A 413 -5.33 -4.74 1.67
CA ALA A 413 -4.71 -4.25 2.89
C ALA A 413 -3.71 -3.10 2.66
N ALA A 414 -3.14 -2.98 1.46
CA ALA A 414 -2.22 -1.89 1.12
C ALA A 414 -2.86 -0.49 1.17
N GLY A 415 -4.19 -0.39 1.12
CA GLY A 415 -4.89 0.86 1.38
C GLY A 415 -4.93 1.28 2.86
N LEU A 416 -4.55 0.38 3.79
CA LEU A 416 -4.56 0.66 5.24
C LEU A 416 -3.26 1.33 5.76
N LEU A 417 -2.33 1.68 4.90
CA LEU A 417 -1.04 2.27 5.28
C LEU A 417 -1.16 3.45 6.27
N PRO A 418 -2.18 4.35 6.19
CA PRO A 418 -2.33 5.43 7.15
C PRO A 418 -2.51 5.01 8.62
N LEU A 419 -2.87 3.75 8.89
CA LEU A 419 -2.88 3.23 10.27
C LEU A 419 -1.49 3.25 10.92
N GLY A 420 -0.42 3.36 10.13
CA GLY A 420 0.94 3.59 10.60
C GLY A 420 1.19 4.97 11.21
N LEU A 421 0.27 5.91 11.06
CA LEU A 421 0.29 7.20 11.76
C LEU A 421 -0.25 7.03 13.19
N PRO A 422 0.29 7.74 14.19
CA PRO A 422 -0.24 7.70 15.54
C PRO A 422 -1.64 8.31 15.62
N PRO A 423 -2.46 7.98 16.64
CA PRO A 423 -3.84 8.45 16.75
C PRO A 423 -3.99 9.99 16.81
N ASP A 424 -3.00 10.70 17.31
CA ASP A 424 -2.96 12.16 17.41
C ASP A 424 -2.44 12.86 16.14
N ASP A 425 -2.08 12.12 15.09
CA ASP A 425 -1.68 12.70 13.80
C ASP A 425 -2.84 13.48 13.16
N PRO A 426 -2.59 14.61 12.47
CA PRO A 426 -3.62 15.40 11.78
C PRO A 426 -4.51 14.58 10.83
N PHE A 427 -4.03 13.46 10.33
CA PHE A 427 -4.84 12.52 9.54
C PHE A 427 -5.99 11.95 10.38
N TRP A 428 -5.74 11.58 11.63
CA TRP A 428 -6.71 10.95 12.53
C TRP A 428 -7.39 11.94 13.48
N ALA A 429 -6.71 12.98 13.94
CA ALA A 429 -7.23 13.92 14.92
C ALA A 429 -8.10 15.03 14.32
N GLY A 430 -8.07 15.24 13.00
CA GLY A 430 -8.83 16.31 12.34
C GLY A 430 -10.33 16.01 12.26
N PRO A 431 -11.19 17.03 12.19
CA PRO A 431 -12.63 16.86 12.00
C PRO A 431 -12.95 16.20 10.66
N SER A 432 -14.17 15.69 10.50
CA SER A 432 -14.63 15.17 9.20
C SER A 432 -14.65 16.29 8.15
N MET A 433 -14.13 15.97 6.95
CA MET A 433 -14.01 16.91 5.84
C MET A 433 -14.45 16.23 4.53
N ASP A 434 -15.26 16.93 3.75
CA ASP A 434 -15.61 16.49 2.40
C ASP A 434 -14.39 16.56 1.47
N TRP A 435 -14.23 15.53 0.64
CA TRP A 435 -13.16 15.47 -0.36
C TRP A 435 -13.52 16.22 -1.64
N THR A 436 -12.55 16.41 -2.50
CA THR A 436 -12.65 17.31 -3.67
C THR A 436 -13.87 17.02 -4.53
N ALA A 437 -14.07 15.77 -4.96
CA ALA A 437 -15.22 15.43 -5.81
C ALA A 437 -16.55 15.68 -5.08
N ARG A 438 -16.66 15.33 -3.80
CA ARG A 438 -17.87 15.56 -3.02
C ARG A 438 -18.21 17.04 -2.88
N ARG A 439 -17.21 17.89 -2.66
CA ARG A 439 -17.38 19.35 -2.59
C ARG A 439 -17.82 19.94 -3.92
N ILE A 440 -17.18 19.54 -5.04
CA ILE A 440 -17.53 20.02 -6.38
C ILE A 440 -18.97 19.63 -6.74
N TRP A 441 -19.35 18.38 -6.53
CA TRP A 441 -20.70 17.89 -6.83
C TRP A 441 -21.76 18.46 -5.88
N ALA A 442 -21.38 18.97 -4.71
CA ALA A 442 -22.24 19.75 -3.82
C ALA A 442 -22.35 21.22 -4.25
N GLY A 443 -21.76 21.63 -5.37
CA GLY A 443 -21.83 22.99 -5.90
C GLY A 443 -20.87 23.99 -5.25
N GLN A 444 -19.86 23.51 -4.48
CA GLN A 444 -18.87 24.39 -3.90
C GLN A 444 -17.89 24.87 -5.00
N ASP A 445 -17.58 26.17 -4.96
CA ASP A 445 -16.56 26.74 -5.84
C ASP A 445 -15.18 26.25 -5.41
N MET A 446 -14.49 25.58 -6.34
CA MET A 446 -13.19 24.96 -6.11
C MET A 446 -12.23 25.32 -7.25
N PRO A 447 -10.92 25.48 -6.95
CA PRO A 447 -9.94 25.72 -8.01
C PRO A 447 -9.89 24.53 -8.97
N PRO A 448 -9.62 24.79 -10.27
CA PRO A 448 -9.45 23.75 -11.26
C PRO A 448 -8.25 22.87 -10.93
N ASP A 449 -8.28 21.64 -11.41
CA ASP A 449 -7.08 20.80 -11.44
C ASP A 449 -6.10 21.31 -12.50
N SER A 450 -4.82 21.10 -12.28
CA SER A 450 -3.77 21.43 -13.25
C SER A 450 -2.75 20.32 -13.34
N ALA A 451 -2.29 20.06 -14.54
CA ALA A 451 -1.20 19.12 -14.76
C ALA A 451 0.09 19.57 -14.06
N MET A 452 0.92 18.59 -13.71
CA MET A 452 2.27 18.84 -13.21
C MET A 452 3.09 19.56 -14.28
N ARG A 453 3.61 20.73 -13.96
CA ARG A 453 4.53 21.43 -14.85
C ARG A 453 5.84 20.65 -14.91
N LEU A 454 6.28 20.32 -16.11
CA LEU A 454 7.65 19.83 -16.34
C LEU A 454 8.55 21.04 -16.20
N GLU A 455 9.40 21.06 -15.18
CA GLU A 455 10.53 21.98 -15.11
C GLU A 455 11.68 21.49 -15.97
#